data_7cfbc42eedaaa68411dfaa85c40b12db
#
_entry.id   7cfbc42eedaaa68411dfaa85c40b12db
#
_cell.length_a   1.000
_cell.length_b   1.000
_cell.length_c   1.000
_cell.angle_alpha   90.00
_cell.angle_beta   90.00
_cell.angle_gamma   90.00
#
_symmetry.space_group_name_H-M   'P 1'
#
loop_
_entity.id
_entity.type
_entity.pdbx_description
1 polymer ?
#
loop_
_entity_poly.entity_id
_entity_poly.type
_entity_poly.pdbx_seq_one_letter_code
_entity_poly.pdbx_strand_id
1 'polypeptide(L)'
;QMCIRDRGWGRFRNEQICRLKIRRIKEEWAQNLVARPWCISEVVRAHEDCPELQAILDEYHKPVVIQDEVLGELTLDKDYDAFEGEIQWCGKGVRLSLEVNAESKPSWTRARNAAKRLVTDQETWDKAMRDFAAKNLTGLANNWLSQDEESARDPETAPITEEEFAQRILLTEVSVSPGGRFTAYYNDDDMFWGHAVEVSGSLKKGITYANLAG
;
A
#
# COMPACT_ATOMS: atom_id res chain seq x y z
N GLN A 1 14.22 32.68 14.21
CA GLN A 1 15.20 32.10 13.25
C GLN A 1 14.51 30.91 12.59
N MET A 2 13.93 31.15 11.40
CA MET A 2 13.28 30.12 10.62
C MET A 2 14.30 29.05 10.25
N CYS A 3 14.00 27.78 10.55
CA CYS A 3 14.68 26.62 10.00
C CYS A 3 14.65 26.73 8.48
N ILE A 4 15.71 26.23 7.84
CA ILE A 4 15.96 26.20 6.39
C ILE A 4 14.83 25.56 5.56
N ARG A 5 13.64 25.41 6.11
CA ARG A 5 12.48 24.79 5.47
C ARG A 5 12.08 25.49 4.16
N ASP A 6 12.35 26.79 4.02
CA ASP A 6 11.90 27.55 2.85
C ASP A 6 12.97 27.87 1.81
N ARG A 7 14.24 27.53 2.05
CA ARG A 7 15.33 27.86 1.11
C ARG A 7 15.99 26.66 0.44
N GLY A 8 15.62 25.44 0.80
CA GLY A 8 16.29 24.20 0.35
C GLY A 8 15.47 23.26 -0.51
N TRP A 9 14.15 23.33 -0.42
CA TRP A 9 13.26 22.50 -1.21
C TRP A 9 13.35 22.91 -2.70
N GLY A 10 13.90 22.05 -3.54
CA GLY A 10 14.19 22.28 -4.95
C GLY A 10 15.68 22.35 -5.29
N ARG A 11 16.57 22.38 -4.29
CA ARG A 11 18.02 22.30 -4.52
C ARG A 11 18.57 20.88 -4.50
N PHE A 12 17.80 19.94 -3.93
CA PHE A 12 18.19 18.53 -3.85
C PHE A 12 17.25 17.70 -4.71
N ARG A 13 17.82 16.71 -5.37
CA ARG A 13 17.08 15.61 -5.99
C ARG A 13 17.23 14.40 -5.08
N ASN A 14 16.28 13.47 -5.16
CA ASN A 14 16.44 12.19 -4.49
C ASN A 14 17.77 11.56 -4.94
N GLU A 15 18.46 10.92 -3.98
CA GLU A 15 19.69 10.15 -4.23
C GLU A 15 20.86 10.97 -4.76
N GLN A 16 20.84 12.26 -4.55
CA GLN A 16 21.91 13.16 -4.94
C GLN A 16 23.04 13.14 -3.90
N ILE A 17 24.25 12.86 -4.34
CA ILE A 17 25.45 12.95 -3.49
C ILE A 17 25.79 14.41 -3.29
N CYS A 18 25.81 14.85 -2.04
CA CYS A 18 26.05 16.23 -1.65
C CYS A 18 27.10 16.33 -0.56
N ARG A 19 27.89 17.41 -0.56
CA ARG A 19 28.72 17.79 0.57
C ARG A 19 28.03 18.85 1.41
N LEU A 20 27.74 18.49 2.64
CA LEU A 20 26.95 19.31 3.55
C LEU A 20 27.78 19.64 4.82
N LYS A 21 27.55 20.82 5.37
CA LYS A 21 27.94 21.15 6.72
C LYS A 21 26.77 20.96 7.64
N ILE A 22 26.92 20.10 8.63
CA ILE A 22 25.85 19.79 9.59
C ILE A 22 26.25 20.29 10.97
N ARG A 23 25.25 20.61 11.79
CA ARG A 23 25.44 20.95 13.21
C ARG A 23 24.43 20.20 14.07
N ARG A 24 24.81 19.92 15.31
CA ARG A 24 23.86 19.34 16.27
C ARG A 24 22.84 20.40 16.69
N ILE A 25 21.58 20.01 16.75
CA ILE A 25 20.50 20.85 17.27
C ILE A 25 20.63 20.89 18.79
N LYS A 26 20.43 22.05 19.41
CA LYS A 26 20.45 22.19 20.87
C LYS A 26 19.37 21.31 21.51
N GLU A 27 19.66 20.70 22.66
CA GLU A 27 18.78 19.74 23.34
C GLU A 27 17.38 20.29 23.64
N GLU A 28 17.27 21.55 23.98
CA GLU A 28 15.99 22.25 24.20
C GLU A 28 15.05 22.27 22.99
N TRP A 29 15.59 22.10 21.77
CA TRP A 29 14.87 22.07 20.49
C TRP A 29 14.67 20.64 19.95
N ALA A 30 15.43 19.69 20.51
CA ALA A 30 15.40 18.30 20.10
C ALA A 30 14.28 17.50 20.76
N GLN A 31 13.71 17.99 21.86
CA GLN A 31 12.69 17.27 22.67
C GLN A 31 11.42 16.91 21.90
N ASN A 32 11.12 17.63 20.80
CA ASN A 32 9.95 17.36 19.94
C ASN A 32 10.32 16.76 18.58
N LEU A 33 11.59 16.39 18.34
CA LEU A 33 12.04 15.80 17.08
C LEU A 33 12.28 14.30 17.27
N VAL A 34 11.41 13.50 16.73
CA VAL A 34 11.43 12.03 16.81
C VAL A 34 12.64 11.41 16.11
N ALA A 35 13.41 12.17 15.30
CA ALA A 35 14.54 11.63 14.56
C ALA A 35 15.66 12.66 14.38
N ARG A 36 16.84 12.26 14.82
CA ARG A 36 18.17 12.80 14.50
C ARG A 36 18.45 14.25 14.91
N PRO A 37 19.32 14.46 15.89
CA PRO A 37 19.64 15.80 16.45
C PRO A 37 20.54 16.65 15.54
N TRP A 38 20.45 16.50 14.22
CA TRP A 38 21.30 17.19 13.27
C TRP A 38 20.51 18.05 12.30
N CYS A 39 21.01 19.22 11.97
CA CYS A 39 20.48 20.06 10.90
C CYS A 39 21.58 20.47 9.93
N ILE A 40 21.20 20.66 8.66
CA ILE A 40 22.09 21.21 7.64
C ILE A 40 22.26 22.69 7.93
N SER A 41 23.51 23.14 8.08
CA SER A 41 23.82 24.55 8.24
C SER A 41 24.28 25.22 6.95
N GLU A 42 24.86 24.43 6.04
CA GLU A 42 25.39 24.92 4.77
C GLU A 42 25.40 23.77 3.73
N VAL A 43 25.08 24.08 2.49
CA VAL A 43 25.31 23.19 1.34
C VAL A 43 26.63 23.61 0.71
N VAL A 44 27.69 22.84 0.96
CA VAL A 44 29.04 23.16 0.45
C VAL A 44 29.12 22.87 -1.04
N ARG A 45 28.62 21.70 -1.45
CA ARG A 45 28.44 21.31 -2.87
C ARG A 45 27.14 20.54 -3.02
N ALA A 46 26.31 20.94 -3.95
CA ALA A 46 25.07 20.26 -4.27
C ALA A 46 25.30 18.97 -5.08
N HIS A 47 26.39 18.92 -5.85
CA HIS A 47 26.84 17.72 -6.55
C HIS A 47 28.28 17.44 -6.13
N GLU A 48 28.51 16.29 -5.55
CA GLU A 48 29.82 15.81 -5.16
C GLU A 48 30.17 14.54 -5.92
N ASP A 49 31.34 14.51 -6.52
CA ASP A 49 31.90 13.28 -7.10
C ASP A 49 32.59 12.50 -5.96
N CYS A 50 31.93 11.41 -5.56
CA CYS A 50 32.41 10.52 -4.50
C CYS A 50 32.15 9.07 -4.93
N PRO A 51 33.17 8.41 -5.50
CA PRO A 51 33.03 7.05 -6.03
C PRO A 51 32.55 6.02 -5.00
N GLU A 52 32.93 6.19 -3.74
CA GLU A 52 32.53 5.30 -2.65
C GLU A 52 31.02 5.40 -2.38
N LEU A 53 30.46 6.62 -2.36
CA LEU A 53 29.04 6.82 -2.20
C LEU A 53 28.27 6.42 -3.45
N GLN A 54 28.84 6.64 -4.64
CA GLN A 54 28.24 6.20 -5.89
C GLN A 54 28.13 4.67 -5.93
N ALA A 55 29.16 3.96 -5.49
CA ALA A 55 29.11 2.50 -5.41
C ALA A 55 28.03 1.98 -4.45
N ILE A 56 27.79 2.69 -3.33
CA ILE A 56 26.69 2.36 -2.40
C ILE A 56 25.34 2.60 -3.07
N LEU A 57 25.21 3.71 -3.79
CA LEU A 57 23.99 4.05 -4.50
C LEU A 57 23.68 3.04 -5.63
N ASP A 58 24.70 2.66 -6.39
CA ASP A 58 24.60 1.65 -7.45
C ASP A 58 24.18 0.29 -6.88
N GLU A 59 24.69 -0.08 -5.70
CA GLU A 59 24.26 -1.30 -5.01
C GLU A 59 22.81 -1.19 -4.51
N TYR A 60 22.43 -0.01 -4.00
CA TYR A 60 21.06 0.25 -3.58
C TYR A 60 20.07 0.14 -4.75
N HIS A 61 20.45 0.57 -5.95
CA HIS A 61 19.59 0.50 -7.14
C HIS A 61 19.44 -0.91 -7.73
N LYS A 62 20.27 -1.87 -7.32
CA LYS A 62 20.09 -3.22 -7.81
C LYS A 62 18.73 -3.76 -7.42
N PRO A 63 17.94 -4.28 -8.39
CA PRO A 63 16.65 -4.85 -8.08
C PRO A 63 16.81 -6.08 -7.18
N VAL A 64 15.93 -6.20 -6.20
CA VAL A 64 15.81 -7.39 -5.36
C VAL A 64 14.56 -8.11 -5.79
N VAL A 65 14.73 -9.28 -6.40
CA VAL A 65 13.64 -10.06 -6.97
C VAL A 65 13.56 -11.41 -6.26
N ILE A 66 12.33 -11.83 -5.97
CA ILE A 66 12.00 -13.16 -5.45
C ILE A 66 11.18 -13.89 -6.52
N GLN A 67 11.59 -15.12 -6.84
CA GLN A 67 10.76 -16.05 -7.61
C GLN A 67 10.07 -17.01 -6.64
N ASP A 68 8.76 -17.11 -6.75
CA ASP A 68 7.94 -18.01 -5.93
C ASP A 68 6.99 -18.82 -6.81
N GLU A 69 6.87 -20.12 -6.53
CA GLU A 69 6.05 -21.04 -7.34
C GLU A 69 4.55 -20.72 -7.30
N VAL A 70 4.07 -20.08 -6.23
CA VAL A 70 2.64 -19.75 -6.03
C VAL A 70 2.36 -18.29 -6.33
N LEU A 71 3.27 -17.40 -5.93
CA LEU A 71 3.08 -15.95 -6.01
C LEU A 71 3.70 -15.32 -7.27
N GLY A 72 4.49 -16.09 -8.04
CA GLY A 72 5.20 -15.60 -9.21
C GLY A 72 6.42 -14.77 -8.87
N GLU A 73 6.75 -13.82 -9.73
CA GLU A 73 7.84 -12.88 -9.55
C GLU A 73 7.41 -11.70 -8.69
N LEU A 74 8.21 -11.40 -7.68
CA LEU A 74 8.00 -10.28 -6.77
C LEU A 74 9.26 -9.42 -6.71
N THR A 75 9.13 -8.12 -6.92
CA THR A 75 10.22 -7.14 -6.87
C THR A 75 10.08 -6.26 -5.63
N LEU A 76 11.19 -6.08 -4.90
CA LEU A 76 11.20 -5.22 -3.70
C LEU A 76 11.17 -3.74 -4.11
N ASP A 77 10.13 -3.05 -3.72
CA ASP A 77 10.10 -1.60 -3.62
C ASP A 77 10.73 -1.19 -2.27
N LYS A 78 11.91 -0.56 -2.33
CA LYS A 78 12.68 -0.19 -1.14
C LYS A 78 12.18 1.08 -0.48
N ASP A 79 11.41 1.90 -1.20
CA ASP A 79 10.84 3.14 -0.68
C ASP A 79 9.61 2.84 0.19
N TYR A 80 8.88 1.78 -0.14
CA TYR A 80 7.66 1.36 0.58
C TYR A 80 7.87 0.13 1.46
N ASP A 81 9.08 -0.44 1.51
CA ASP A 81 9.34 -1.67 2.26
C ASP A 81 8.35 -2.79 1.88
N ALA A 82 8.08 -2.97 0.60
CA ALA A 82 7.12 -3.94 0.09
C ALA A 82 7.65 -4.71 -1.12
N PHE A 83 7.32 -6.00 -1.22
CA PHE A 83 7.48 -6.75 -2.46
C PHE A 83 6.20 -6.64 -3.28
N GLU A 84 6.33 -6.16 -4.50
CA GLU A 84 5.23 -5.97 -5.44
C GLU A 84 5.28 -7.03 -6.56
N GLY A 85 4.10 -7.50 -6.97
CA GLY A 85 3.94 -8.42 -8.08
C GLY A 85 2.48 -8.57 -8.48
N GLU A 86 2.22 -9.52 -9.37
CA GLU A 86 0.88 -9.86 -9.83
C GLU A 86 0.63 -11.35 -9.61
N ILE A 87 -0.53 -11.67 -9.07
CA ILE A 87 -1.00 -13.05 -8.84
C ILE A 87 -2.26 -13.33 -9.65
N GLN A 88 -2.51 -14.61 -9.88
CA GLN A 88 -3.80 -15.06 -10.38
C GLN A 88 -4.73 -15.30 -9.19
N TRP A 89 -5.82 -14.53 -9.10
CA TRP A 89 -6.82 -14.65 -8.07
C TRP A 89 -8.20 -14.94 -8.70
N CYS A 90 -8.70 -16.12 -8.47
CA CYS A 90 -9.95 -16.62 -9.09
C CYS A 90 -9.98 -16.39 -10.61
N GLY A 91 -8.86 -16.62 -11.31
CA GLY A 91 -8.72 -16.46 -12.75
C GLY A 91 -8.54 -15.02 -13.26
N LYS A 92 -8.30 -14.06 -12.37
CA LYS A 92 -8.03 -12.65 -12.72
C LYS A 92 -6.66 -12.22 -12.21
N GLY A 93 -5.96 -11.35 -12.96
CA GLY A 93 -4.75 -10.70 -12.50
C GLY A 93 -5.06 -9.71 -11.38
N VAL A 94 -4.37 -9.84 -10.25
CA VAL A 94 -4.55 -9.00 -9.06
C VAL A 94 -3.17 -8.58 -8.56
N ARG A 95 -2.98 -7.30 -8.24
CA ARG A 95 -1.75 -6.80 -7.62
C ARG A 95 -1.59 -7.43 -6.23
N LEU A 96 -0.39 -7.92 -5.96
CA LEU A 96 0.01 -8.39 -4.64
C LEU A 96 1.08 -7.47 -4.08
N SER A 97 0.86 -6.97 -2.86
CA SER A 97 1.85 -6.24 -2.08
C SER A 97 2.17 -7.01 -0.80
N LEU A 98 3.44 -7.34 -0.59
CA LEU A 98 3.91 -7.97 0.65
C LEU A 98 4.63 -6.93 1.50
N GLU A 99 3.96 -6.41 2.52
CA GLU A 99 4.59 -5.53 3.51
C GLU A 99 5.74 -6.30 4.21
N VAL A 100 6.93 -5.71 4.21
CA VAL A 100 8.09 -6.35 4.82
C VAL A 100 8.95 -5.31 5.54
N ASN A 101 9.96 -5.76 6.25
CA ASN A 101 11.10 -4.92 6.56
C ASN A 101 12.19 -5.28 5.55
N ALA A 102 12.60 -4.33 4.70
CA ALA A 102 13.53 -4.57 3.60
C ALA A 102 14.87 -5.15 4.06
N GLU A 103 15.31 -4.85 5.29
CA GLU A 103 16.56 -5.35 5.87
C GLU A 103 16.41 -6.75 6.54
N SER A 104 15.17 -7.27 6.63
CA SER A 104 14.87 -8.48 7.41
C SER A 104 14.34 -9.64 6.55
N LYS A 105 15.24 -10.51 6.07
CA LYS A 105 14.84 -11.74 5.35
C LYS A 105 13.80 -12.61 6.08
N PRO A 106 13.82 -12.75 7.43
CA PRO A 106 12.73 -13.41 8.14
C PRO A 106 11.37 -12.72 7.98
N SER A 107 11.33 -11.39 7.83
CA SER A 107 10.10 -10.64 7.51
C SER A 107 9.57 -11.05 6.14
N TRP A 108 10.43 -11.13 5.12
CA TRP A 108 10.08 -11.55 3.77
C TRP A 108 9.47 -12.95 3.75
N THR A 109 10.14 -13.89 4.43
CA THR A 109 9.66 -15.29 4.51
C THR A 109 8.28 -15.37 5.15
N ARG A 110 8.03 -14.61 6.24
CA ARG A 110 6.73 -14.62 6.92
C ARG A 110 5.63 -14.03 6.06
N ALA A 111 5.85 -12.86 5.43
CA ALA A 111 4.87 -12.22 4.54
C ALA A 111 4.53 -13.14 3.36
N ARG A 112 5.56 -13.71 2.71
CA ARG A 112 5.39 -14.66 1.61
C ARG A 112 4.58 -15.90 2.01
N ASN A 113 4.89 -16.51 3.15
CA ASN A 113 4.15 -17.67 3.64
C ASN A 113 2.70 -17.32 4.00
N ALA A 114 2.45 -16.12 4.50
CA ALA A 114 1.09 -15.65 4.76
C ALA A 114 0.30 -15.45 3.46
N ALA A 115 0.90 -14.81 2.45
CA ALA A 115 0.28 -14.62 1.15
C ALA A 115 -0.01 -15.95 0.44
N LYS A 116 0.91 -16.91 0.48
CA LYS A 116 0.68 -18.26 -0.07
C LYS A 116 -0.57 -18.93 0.51
N ARG A 117 -0.81 -18.80 1.81
CA ARG A 117 -2.00 -19.36 2.45
C ARG A 117 -3.28 -18.72 1.95
N LEU A 118 -3.28 -17.40 1.72
CA LEU A 118 -4.42 -16.70 1.13
C LEU A 118 -4.65 -17.16 -0.31
N VAL A 119 -3.61 -17.18 -1.14
CA VAL A 119 -3.69 -17.53 -2.56
C VAL A 119 -4.06 -19.01 -2.76
N THR A 120 -3.57 -19.91 -1.91
CA THR A 120 -3.90 -21.34 -2.00
C THR A 120 -5.39 -21.61 -1.72
N ASP A 121 -6.02 -20.82 -0.84
CA ASP A 121 -7.45 -20.95 -0.49
C ASP A 121 -8.24 -19.73 -0.97
N GLN A 122 -7.87 -19.20 -2.14
CA GLN A 122 -8.39 -17.92 -2.66
C GLN A 122 -9.89 -17.90 -2.86
N GLU A 123 -10.51 -19.02 -3.32
CA GLU A 123 -11.95 -19.08 -3.53
C GLU A 123 -12.74 -18.89 -2.22
N THR A 124 -12.28 -19.54 -1.15
CA THR A 124 -12.88 -19.39 0.18
C THR A 124 -12.73 -17.97 0.71
N TRP A 125 -11.53 -17.40 0.56
CA TRP A 125 -11.25 -16.03 1.01
C TRP A 125 -11.99 -14.99 0.17
N ASP A 126 -12.01 -15.12 -1.15
CA ASP A 126 -12.72 -14.20 -2.04
C ASP A 126 -14.20 -14.14 -1.71
N LYS A 127 -14.84 -15.32 -1.60
CA LYS A 127 -16.26 -15.40 -1.21
C LYS A 127 -16.50 -14.72 0.13
N ALA A 128 -15.71 -15.06 1.15
CA ALA A 128 -15.91 -14.52 2.49
C ALA A 128 -15.68 -12.98 2.54
N MET A 129 -14.71 -12.45 1.79
CA MET A 129 -14.45 -11.01 1.70
C MET A 129 -15.59 -10.28 1.03
N ARG A 130 -16.11 -10.81 -0.09
CA ARG A 130 -17.26 -10.24 -0.80
C ARG A 130 -18.54 -10.27 0.03
N ASP A 131 -18.85 -11.40 0.67
CA ASP A 131 -20.02 -11.54 1.53
C ASP A 131 -19.95 -10.55 2.72
N PHE A 132 -18.75 -10.39 3.31
CA PHE A 132 -18.57 -9.44 4.41
C PHE A 132 -18.73 -7.99 3.94
N ALA A 133 -18.16 -7.62 2.79
CA ALA A 133 -18.31 -6.29 2.21
C ALA A 133 -19.79 -6.01 1.88
N ALA A 134 -20.47 -6.95 1.22
CA ALA A 134 -21.87 -6.83 0.87
C ALA A 134 -22.75 -6.57 2.10
N LYS A 135 -22.60 -7.41 3.13
CA LYS A 135 -23.37 -7.26 4.38
C LYS A 135 -23.21 -5.88 5.02
N ASN A 136 -22.04 -5.27 4.89
CA ASN A 136 -21.74 -4.00 5.56
C ASN A 136 -22.00 -2.77 4.68
N LEU A 137 -21.93 -2.90 3.35
CA LEU A 137 -21.89 -1.74 2.44
C LEU A 137 -23.06 -1.66 1.45
N THR A 138 -23.84 -2.71 1.24
CA THR A 138 -24.98 -2.68 0.30
C THR A 138 -25.98 -1.57 0.63
N GLY A 139 -26.30 -1.36 1.91
CA GLY A 139 -27.16 -0.25 2.33
C GLY A 139 -26.60 1.12 1.99
N LEU A 140 -25.28 1.29 2.13
CA LEU A 140 -24.61 2.53 1.74
C LEU A 140 -24.59 2.71 0.22
N ALA A 141 -24.33 1.65 -0.54
CA ALA A 141 -24.36 1.66 -2.00
C ALA A 141 -25.74 2.07 -2.53
N ASN A 142 -26.81 1.48 -1.99
CA ASN A 142 -28.18 1.85 -2.36
C ASN A 142 -28.49 3.33 -2.04
N ASN A 143 -27.96 3.85 -0.94
CA ASN A 143 -28.13 5.27 -0.60
C ASN A 143 -27.39 6.17 -1.61
N TRP A 144 -26.17 5.83 -2.02
CA TRP A 144 -25.40 6.60 -3.01
C TRP A 144 -26.04 6.52 -4.40
N LEU A 145 -26.44 5.32 -4.84
CA LEU A 145 -27.11 5.12 -6.13
C LEU A 145 -28.44 5.88 -6.23
N SER A 146 -29.16 6.04 -5.12
CA SER A 146 -30.40 6.82 -5.10
C SER A 146 -30.20 8.34 -5.19
N GLN A 147 -28.97 8.83 -4.94
CA GLN A 147 -28.60 10.24 -5.04
C GLN A 147 -28.00 10.61 -6.39
N ASP A 148 -27.66 9.62 -7.21
CA ASP A 148 -27.16 9.84 -8.57
C ASP A 148 -28.30 10.28 -9.47
N GLU A 149 -28.19 11.49 -10.06
CA GLU A 149 -29.23 12.06 -10.93
C GLU A 149 -29.51 11.21 -12.17
N GLU A 150 -28.56 10.41 -12.64
CA GLU A 150 -28.70 9.54 -13.78
C GLU A 150 -29.46 8.26 -13.42
N SER A 151 -29.17 7.66 -12.28
CA SER A 151 -29.88 6.50 -11.72
C SER A 151 -31.26 6.85 -11.16
N ALA A 152 -31.42 8.06 -10.61
CA ALA A 152 -32.70 8.55 -10.05
C ALA A 152 -33.78 8.82 -11.13
N ARG A 153 -33.41 8.83 -12.42
CA ARG A 153 -34.36 9.04 -13.53
C ARG A 153 -35.17 7.81 -13.89
N ASP A 154 -34.75 6.64 -13.44
CA ASP A 154 -35.50 5.39 -13.67
C ASP A 154 -36.14 4.89 -12.35
N PRO A 155 -37.44 5.22 -12.11
CA PRO A 155 -38.13 4.79 -10.91
C PRO A 155 -38.34 3.28 -10.80
N GLU A 156 -37.99 2.49 -11.84
CA GLU A 156 -38.06 1.04 -11.85
C GLU A 156 -36.72 0.41 -11.37
N THR A 157 -35.66 1.19 -11.13
CA THR A 157 -34.39 0.66 -10.62
C THR A 157 -34.56 0.20 -9.18
N ALA A 158 -34.71 -1.10 -9.00
CA ALA A 158 -34.77 -1.70 -7.67
C ALA A 158 -33.44 -1.55 -6.92
N PRO A 159 -33.45 -1.40 -5.59
CA PRO A 159 -32.23 -1.44 -4.80
C PRO A 159 -31.47 -2.74 -5.05
N ILE A 160 -30.12 -2.64 -5.16
CA ILE A 160 -29.28 -3.82 -5.31
C ILE A 160 -29.29 -4.66 -4.04
N THR A 161 -29.23 -5.96 -4.22
CA THR A 161 -29.13 -6.95 -3.13
C THR A 161 -27.69 -7.13 -2.69
N GLU A 162 -27.46 -7.76 -1.51
CA GLU A 162 -26.13 -8.14 -1.05
C GLU A 162 -25.42 -9.08 -2.06
N GLU A 163 -26.17 -9.97 -2.70
CA GLU A 163 -25.63 -10.88 -3.71
C GLU A 163 -25.16 -10.13 -4.96
N GLU A 164 -25.96 -9.19 -5.47
CA GLU A 164 -25.59 -8.33 -6.60
C GLU A 164 -24.38 -7.45 -6.26
N PHE A 165 -24.35 -6.86 -5.06
CA PHE A 165 -23.17 -6.10 -4.60
C PHE A 165 -21.90 -6.96 -4.62
N ALA A 166 -21.97 -8.17 -4.03
CA ALA A 166 -20.83 -9.08 -3.97
C ALA A 166 -20.34 -9.51 -5.35
N GLN A 167 -21.22 -9.63 -6.34
CA GLN A 167 -20.85 -9.97 -7.72
C GLN A 167 -20.22 -8.80 -8.48
N ARG A 168 -20.62 -7.56 -8.18
CA ARG A 168 -20.17 -6.35 -8.88
C ARG A 168 -18.77 -5.93 -8.50
N ILE A 169 -18.40 -5.98 -7.22
CA ILE A 169 -17.08 -5.54 -6.79
C ILE A 169 -15.98 -6.44 -7.38
N LEU A 170 -14.88 -5.82 -7.84
CA LEU A 170 -13.77 -6.53 -8.50
C LEU A 170 -12.48 -6.33 -7.72
N LEU A 171 -11.89 -7.43 -7.23
CA LEU A 171 -10.59 -7.37 -6.53
C LEU A 171 -9.51 -6.85 -7.47
N THR A 172 -8.79 -5.82 -7.02
CA THR A 172 -7.70 -5.17 -7.76
C THR A 172 -6.36 -5.34 -7.09
N GLU A 173 -6.33 -5.37 -5.76
CA GLU A 173 -5.10 -5.45 -4.98
C GLU A 173 -5.31 -6.19 -3.66
N VAL A 174 -4.29 -6.94 -3.24
CA VAL A 174 -4.19 -7.54 -1.90
C VAL A 174 -2.84 -7.19 -1.29
N SER A 175 -2.85 -6.56 -0.12
CA SER A 175 -1.67 -6.35 0.71
C SER A 175 -1.62 -7.36 1.84
N VAL A 176 -0.43 -7.91 2.13
CA VAL A 176 -0.25 -8.94 3.18
C VAL A 176 0.97 -8.63 4.04
N SER A 177 0.79 -8.60 5.36
CA SER A 177 1.87 -8.35 6.32
C SER A 177 2.50 -9.65 6.85
N PRO A 178 3.72 -9.59 7.44
CA PRO A 178 4.39 -10.74 8.04
C PRO A 178 3.62 -11.40 9.18
N GLY A 179 2.70 -10.65 9.81
CA GLY A 179 1.79 -11.15 10.85
C GLY A 179 0.56 -11.87 10.32
N GLY A 180 0.40 -11.96 9.01
CA GLY A 180 -0.75 -12.58 8.37
C GLY A 180 -2.01 -11.70 8.42
N ARG A 181 -1.88 -10.38 8.65
CA ARG A 181 -2.93 -9.42 8.35
C ARG A 181 -2.94 -9.19 6.85
N PHE A 182 -4.11 -8.91 6.32
CA PHE A 182 -4.29 -8.57 4.91
C PHE A 182 -5.31 -7.45 4.76
N THR A 183 -5.16 -6.72 3.66
CA THR A 183 -6.13 -5.74 3.16
C THR A 183 -6.33 -6.00 1.69
N ALA A 184 -7.59 -6.09 1.27
CA ALA A 184 -8.01 -6.31 -0.10
C ALA A 184 -8.76 -5.06 -0.58
N TYR A 185 -8.42 -4.57 -1.76
CA TYR A 185 -9.06 -3.42 -2.39
C TYR A 185 -9.82 -3.88 -3.63
N TYR A 186 -11.08 -3.46 -3.69
CA TYR A 186 -11.97 -3.76 -4.79
C TYR A 186 -12.34 -2.48 -5.52
N ASN A 187 -12.43 -2.56 -6.85
CA ASN A 187 -13.16 -1.57 -7.64
C ASN A 187 -14.65 -1.69 -7.30
N ASP A 188 -15.32 -0.56 -7.17
CA ASP A 188 -16.68 -0.43 -6.70
C ASP A 188 -17.75 -0.56 -7.79
N ASP A 189 -17.37 -0.73 -9.07
CA ASP A 189 -18.27 -0.74 -10.22
C ASP A 189 -19.23 0.47 -10.22
N ASP A 190 -18.66 1.65 -9.97
CA ASP A 190 -19.33 2.97 -9.90
C ASP A 190 -20.45 3.09 -8.83
N MET A 191 -20.54 2.15 -7.91
CA MET A 191 -21.50 2.23 -6.79
C MET A 191 -21.18 3.34 -5.79
N PHE A 192 -19.91 3.78 -5.73
CA PHE A 192 -19.40 4.79 -4.81
C PHE A 192 -18.55 5.85 -5.52
N TRP A 193 -18.88 6.10 -6.79
CA TRP A 193 -18.24 7.14 -7.60
C TRP A 193 -16.72 7.03 -7.69
N GLY A 194 -16.23 5.79 -7.77
CA GLY A 194 -14.81 5.48 -7.92
C GLY A 194 -14.01 5.38 -6.61
N HIS A 195 -14.67 5.38 -5.44
CA HIS A 195 -14.01 5.00 -4.19
C HIS A 195 -13.76 3.50 -4.16
N ALA A 196 -12.58 3.09 -3.69
CA ALA A 196 -12.32 1.67 -3.53
C ALA A 196 -13.09 1.09 -2.33
N VAL A 197 -13.55 -0.16 -2.46
CA VAL A 197 -14.04 -0.93 -1.31
C VAL A 197 -12.84 -1.62 -0.65
N GLU A 198 -12.57 -1.28 0.60
CA GLU A 198 -11.53 -1.88 1.42
C GLU A 198 -12.11 -2.99 2.31
N VAL A 199 -11.48 -4.16 2.28
CA VAL A 199 -11.81 -5.28 3.18
C VAL A 199 -10.55 -5.75 3.86
N SER A 200 -10.53 -5.80 5.19
CA SER A 200 -9.34 -6.25 5.91
C SER A 200 -9.62 -7.27 6.99
N GLY A 201 -8.58 -8.02 7.33
CA GLY A 201 -8.65 -9.08 8.30
C GLY A 201 -7.30 -9.72 8.61
N SER A 202 -7.35 -10.97 9.04
CA SER A 202 -6.13 -11.76 9.23
C SER A 202 -6.40 -13.25 9.05
N LEU A 203 -5.37 -14.00 8.68
CA LEU A 203 -5.40 -15.46 8.58
C LEU A 203 -5.87 -16.17 9.87
N LYS A 204 -5.73 -15.51 11.02
CA LYS A 204 -6.09 -16.07 12.33
C LYS A 204 -7.53 -15.74 12.74
N LYS A 205 -7.98 -14.51 12.43
CA LYS A 205 -9.28 -14.01 12.94
C LYS A 205 -10.37 -13.98 11.87
N GLY A 206 -10.02 -14.26 10.60
CA GLY A 206 -10.90 -14.02 9.47
C GLY A 206 -11.01 -12.53 9.13
N ILE A 207 -12.08 -12.16 8.46
CA ILE A 207 -12.35 -10.79 8.03
C ILE A 207 -12.95 -10.02 9.21
N THR A 208 -12.52 -8.78 9.41
CA THR A 208 -12.91 -7.98 10.58
C THR A 208 -13.37 -6.57 10.24
N TYR A 209 -13.18 -6.14 8.99
CA TYR A 209 -13.47 -4.76 8.59
C TYR A 209 -13.81 -4.69 7.10
N ALA A 210 -14.79 -3.81 6.77
CA ALA A 210 -15.06 -3.38 5.40
C ALA A 210 -15.53 -1.92 5.43
N ASN A 211 -15.00 -1.09 4.54
CA ASN A 211 -15.35 0.33 4.40
C ASN A 211 -14.96 0.84 3.00
N LEU A 212 -15.23 2.10 2.72
CA LEU A 212 -14.69 2.80 1.56
C LEU A 212 -13.29 3.34 1.88
N ALA A 213 -12.40 3.28 0.89
CA ALA A 213 -11.09 3.91 0.88
C ALA A 213 -11.04 4.96 -0.23
N GLY A 214 -10.50 6.16 0.11
CA GLY A 214 -10.37 7.28 -0.84
C GLY A 214 -10.52 8.62 -0.16
#